data_13a992a661e1edb0351a2b58b5817d96
#
_entry.id   13a992a661e1edb0351a2b58b5817d96
#
_cell.length_a   1.000
_cell.length_b   1.000
_cell.length_c   1.000
_cell.angle_alpha   90.00
_cell.angle_beta   90.00
_cell.angle_gamma   90.00
#
_symmetry.space_group_name_H-M   'P 1'
#
loop_
_entity.id
_entity.type
_entity.pdbx_description
1 polymer ?
#
loop_
_entity_poly.entity_id
_entity_poly.type
_entity_poly.pdbx_seq_one_letter_code
_entity_poly.pdbx_strand_id
1 'polypeptide(L)'
;LHKAIRRQRQMCIRDRFRFAQRYFIISKRCSILLLRNIQRVRTKEMQKNLGKIKRTVEEYVVLTVATLILVVGVYVFKFPNNFSFGGVTGLAVVLGAVLPTSPGNLTFIINMLLLVLGFIFLGRGFGVKTVYVSVLTSVGLSFAERVFPMDAPLTGQPVLELIYAIVLPAFSAAILFNIGASGGGTDIVAMILKKYTKLNIGAALFLVDLGIVVASCLVFDAQTGLCSMCGLLAKSLVVDNVIESINLCKYFTIICNDPEPICEFITKELNRSATVYQAEGAYQHNQKTVILTVMKRSQAVELRNYIRMNQPSAFIAITNSSEIIGKGFRGFN
;
A
#
# COMPACT_ATOMS: atom_id res chain seq x y z
N LEU A 1 -8.01 88.45 -17.37
CA LEU A 1 -7.61 87.67 -16.18
C LEU A 1 -8.71 86.63 -15.76
N HIS A 2 -9.97 87.06 -15.66
CA HIS A 2 -11.08 86.16 -15.21
C HIS A 2 -11.38 84.98 -16.12
N LYS A 3 -11.20 85.01 -17.42
CA LYS A 3 -11.43 83.92 -18.36
C LYS A 3 -10.30 82.80 -18.21
N ALA A 4 -9.10 83.24 -17.93
CA ALA A 4 -7.97 82.28 -17.75
C ALA A 4 -8.10 81.45 -16.44
N ILE A 5 -8.49 82.11 -15.35
CA ILE A 5 -8.72 81.47 -14.04
C ILE A 5 -9.90 80.47 -14.10
N ARG A 6 -10.94 80.78 -14.85
CA ARG A 6 -12.09 79.88 -15.07
C ARG A 6 -11.72 78.66 -15.88
N ARG A 7 -10.87 78.76 -16.90
CA ARG A 7 -10.36 77.63 -17.68
C ARG A 7 -9.45 76.72 -16.82
N GLN A 8 -8.59 77.31 -15.98
CA GLN A 8 -7.70 76.55 -15.09
C GLN A 8 -8.49 75.76 -14.03
N ARG A 9 -9.53 76.36 -13.44
CA ARG A 9 -10.42 75.62 -12.51
C ARG A 9 -11.18 74.48 -13.18
N GLN A 10 -11.67 74.68 -14.42
CA GLN A 10 -12.35 73.61 -15.16
C GLN A 10 -11.38 72.47 -15.56
N MET A 11 -10.12 72.77 -15.86
CA MET A 11 -9.08 71.73 -16.11
C MET A 11 -8.78 70.94 -14.84
N CYS A 12 -8.58 71.59 -13.70
CA CYS A 12 -8.31 70.87 -12.41
C CYS A 12 -9.49 70.00 -11.99
N ILE A 13 -10.73 70.39 -12.20
CA ILE A 13 -11.91 69.55 -11.89
C ILE A 13 -12.01 68.37 -12.83
N ARG A 14 -11.68 68.48 -14.10
CA ARG A 14 -11.71 67.45 -15.10
C ARG A 14 -10.60 66.40 -14.86
N ASP A 15 -9.43 66.86 -14.41
CA ASP A 15 -8.31 65.97 -14.07
C ASP A 15 -8.56 65.20 -12.75
N ARG A 16 -9.17 65.80 -11.74
CA ARG A 16 -9.61 65.08 -10.53
C ARG A 16 -10.66 64.00 -10.86
N PHE A 17 -11.61 64.29 -11.76
CA PHE A 17 -12.59 63.29 -12.19
C PHE A 17 -11.95 62.11 -12.95
N ARG A 18 -11.00 62.38 -13.84
CA ARG A 18 -10.24 61.36 -14.54
C ARG A 18 -9.38 60.50 -13.59
N PHE A 19 -8.80 61.12 -12.58
CA PHE A 19 -8.01 60.41 -11.55
C PHE A 19 -8.93 59.52 -10.70
N ALA A 20 -10.05 60.00 -10.25
CA ALA A 20 -11.02 59.20 -9.49
C ALA A 20 -11.57 58.02 -10.29
N GLN A 21 -11.85 58.22 -11.58
CA GLN A 21 -12.35 57.18 -12.47
C GLN A 21 -11.30 56.10 -12.75
N ARG A 22 -10.02 56.45 -12.91
CA ARG A 22 -8.91 55.51 -13.01
C ARG A 22 -8.72 54.71 -11.73
N TYR A 23 -8.77 55.36 -10.57
CA TYR A 23 -8.64 54.70 -9.27
C TYR A 23 -9.76 53.67 -9.03
N PHE A 24 -11.00 54.01 -9.43
CA PHE A 24 -12.16 53.12 -9.33
C PHE A 24 -12.06 51.89 -10.25
N ILE A 25 -11.52 52.05 -11.46
CA ILE A 25 -11.30 50.97 -12.42
C ILE A 25 -10.18 50.03 -11.92
N ILE A 26 -9.09 50.57 -11.38
CA ILE A 26 -7.97 49.80 -10.84
C ILE A 26 -8.42 49.03 -9.60
N SER A 27 -9.18 49.66 -8.70
CA SER A 27 -9.73 49.04 -7.50
C SER A 27 -10.66 47.84 -7.84
N LYS A 28 -11.57 48.02 -8.80
CA LYS A 28 -12.43 46.94 -9.30
C LYS A 28 -11.65 45.80 -9.94
N ARG A 29 -10.63 46.10 -10.75
CA ARG A 29 -9.76 45.06 -11.35
C ARG A 29 -8.97 44.29 -10.27
N CYS A 30 -8.45 45.00 -9.28
CA CYS A 30 -7.73 44.36 -8.16
C CYS A 30 -8.65 43.45 -7.34
N SER A 31 -9.87 43.87 -7.05
CA SER A 31 -10.86 43.06 -6.34
C SER A 31 -11.28 41.80 -7.14
N ILE A 32 -11.44 41.89 -8.45
CA ILE A 32 -11.77 40.75 -9.32
C ILE A 32 -10.61 39.77 -9.40
N LEU A 33 -9.38 40.25 -9.48
CA LEU A 33 -8.17 39.40 -9.46
C LEU A 33 -8.00 38.69 -8.14
N LEU A 34 -8.26 39.38 -7.04
CA LEU A 34 -8.22 38.79 -5.69
C LEU A 34 -9.27 37.68 -5.52
N LEU A 35 -10.50 37.92 -5.94
CA LEU A 35 -11.58 36.92 -5.91
C LEU A 35 -11.28 35.73 -6.81
N ARG A 36 -10.70 35.91 -8.00
CA ARG A 36 -10.27 34.81 -8.88
C ARG A 36 -9.14 33.97 -8.25
N ASN A 37 -8.17 34.61 -7.58
CA ASN A 37 -7.11 33.91 -6.89
C ASN A 37 -7.65 33.11 -5.69
N ILE A 38 -8.54 33.67 -4.89
CA ILE A 38 -9.19 32.97 -3.77
C ILE A 38 -9.99 31.76 -4.29
N GLN A 39 -10.74 31.91 -5.37
CA GLN A 39 -11.46 30.79 -5.98
C GLN A 39 -10.52 29.71 -6.51
N ARG A 40 -9.40 30.08 -7.15
CA ARG A 40 -8.38 29.10 -7.62
C ARG A 40 -7.72 28.34 -6.48
N VAL A 41 -7.41 28.99 -5.38
CA VAL A 41 -6.84 28.34 -4.20
C VAL A 41 -7.87 27.37 -3.60
N ARG A 42 -9.11 27.81 -3.44
CA ARG A 42 -10.19 26.98 -2.87
C ARG A 42 -10.54 25.76 -3.74
N THR A 43 -10.53 25.90 -5.05
CA THR A 43 -10.75 24.77 -5.96
C THR A 43 -9.59 23.78 -5.93
N LYS A 44 -8.33 24.25 -5.85
CA LYS A 44 -7.15 23.37 -5.70
C LYS A 44 -7.16 22.61 -4.37
N GLU A 45 -7.54 23.26 -3.28
CA GLU A 45 -7.68 22.60 -1.97
C GLU A 45 -8.80 21.57 -1.98
N MET A 46 -9.95 21.90 -2.59
CA MET A 46 -11.07 20.99 -2.72
C MET A 46 -10.71 19.75 -3.57
N GLN A 47 -10.01 19.92 -4.69
CA GLN A 47 -9.52 18.82 -5.51
C GLN A 47 -8.49 17.97 -4.76
N LYS A 48 -7.59 18.58 -3.98
CA LYS A 48 -6.62 17.88 -3.15
C LYS A 48 -7.31 17.05 -2.05
N ASN A 49 -8.34 17.61 -1.42
CA ASN A 49 -9.10 16.89 -0.39
C ASN A 49 -9.93 15.76 -0.99
N LEU A 50 -10.56 15.96 -2.15
CA LEU A 50 -11.28 14.92 -2.87
C LEU A 50 -10.37 13.75 -3.27
N GLY A 51 -9.17 14.05 -3.74
CA GLY A 51 -8.15 13.04 -4.05
C GLY A 51 -7.69 12.25 -2.82
N LYS A 52 -7.56 12.91 -1.66
CA LYS A 52 -7.26 12.22 -0.39
C LYS A 52 -8.39 11.30 0.04
N ILE A 53 -9.64 11.78 -0.01
CA ILE A 53 -10.82 10.98 0.37
C ILE A 53 -10.93 9.75 -0.54
N LYS A 54 -10.81 9.92 -1.86
CA LYS A 54 -10.86 8.82 -2.82
C LYS A 54 -9.79 7.75 -2.50
N ARG A 55 -8.56 8.16 -2.25
CA ARG A 55 -7.47 7.26 -1.89
C ARG A 55 -7.75 6.52 -0.57
N THR A 56 -8.28 7.21 0.44
CA THR A 56 -8.64 6.58 1.72
C THR A 56 -9.75 5.55 1.52
N VAL A 57 -10.78 5.86 0.74
CA VAL A 57 -11.85 4.91 0.42
C VAL A 57 -11.31 3.67 -0.30
N GLU A 58 -10.46 3.86 -1.32
CA GLU A 58 -9.81 2.76 -2.02
C GLU A 58 -8.99 1.87 -1.06
N GLU A 59 -8.23 2.46 -0.13
CA GLU A 59 -7.47 1.72 0.88
C GLU A 59 -8.41 0.88 1.77
N TYR A 60 -9.51 1.43 2.27
CA TYR A 60 -10.46 0.69 3.12
C TYR A 60 -11.22 -0.40 2.35
N VAL A 61 -11.53 -0.20 1.07
CA VAL A 61 -12.10 -1.26 0.22
C VAL A 61 -11.12 -2.44 0.10
N VAL A 62 -9.84 -2.16 -0.16
CA VAL A 62 -8.82 -3.21 -0.25
C VAL A 62 -8.64 -3.92 1.10
N LEU A 63 -8.64 -3.19 2.23
CA LEU A 63 -8.58 -3.76 3.57
C LEU A 63 -9.76 -4.70 3.83
N THR A 64 -10.98 -4.30 3.44
CA THR A 64 -12.19 -5.12 3.60
C THR A 64 -12.11 -6.41 2.79
N VAL A 65 -11.76 -6.32 1.51
CA VAL A 65 -11.64 -7.49 0.63
C VAL A 65 -10.56 -8.44 1.13
N ALA A 66 -9.39 -7.92 1.51
CA ALA A 66 -8.32 -8.74 2.08
C ALA A 66 -8.78 -9.44 3.37
N THR A 67 -9.49 -8.73 4.26
CA THR A 67 -10.01 -9.31 5.51
C THR A 67 -11.05 -10.41 5.24
N LEU A 68 -11.92 -10.24 4.24
CA LEU A 68 -12.87 -11.30 3.88
C LEU A 68 -12.15 -12.55 3.36
N ILE A 69 -11.10 -12.41 2.56
CA ILE A 69 -10.26 -13.53 2.12
C ILE A 69 -9.62 -14.23 3.33
N LEU A 70 -9.14 -13.46 4.30
CA LEU A 70 -8.60 -14.01 5.55
C LEU A 70 -9.66 -14.83 6.31
N VAL A 71 -10.84 -14.27 6.49
CA VAL A 71 -11.95 -14.94 7.22
C VAL A 71 -12.32 -16.26 6.54
N VAL A 72 -12.48 -16.27 5.23
CA VAL A 72 -12.76 -17.49 4.46
C VAL A 72 -11.65 -18.52 4.62
N GLY A 73 -10.39 -18.14 4.45
CA GLY A 73 -9.26 -19.04 4.59
C GLY A 73 -9.12 -19.65 5.98
N VAL A 74 -9.40 -18.87 7.02
CA VAL A 74 -9.34 -19.33 8.41
C VAL A 74 -10.56 -20.17 8.77
N TYR A 75 -11.75 -19.70 8.47
CA TYR A 75 -12.98 -20.34 8.89
C TYR A 75 -13.21 -21.69 8.16
N VAL A 76 -13.08 -21.69 6.84
CA VAL A 76 -13.43 -22.85 6.00
C VAL A 76 -12.35 -23.93 6.03
N PHE A 77 -11.06 -23.54 6.01
CA PHE A 77 -9.97 -24.49 5.81
C PHE A 77 -9.11 -24.74 7.06
N LYS A 78 -9.00 -23.75 7.96
CA LYS A 78 -8.11 -23.87 9.10
C LYS A 78 -8.79 -24.42 10.35
N PHE A 79 -9.95 -23.88 10.72
CA PHE A 79 -10.66 -24.28 11.95
C PHE A 79 -11.12 -25.74 11.93
N PRO A 80 -11.78 -26.25 10.86
CA PRO A 80 -12.27 -27.61 10.85
C PRO A 80 -11.14 -28.67 10.87
N ASN A 81 -9.94 -28.31 10.43
CA ASN A 81 -8.77 -29.19 10.42
C ASN A 81 -7.88 -29.02 11.66
N ASN A 82 -8.24 -28.19 12.61
CA ASN A 82 -7.44 -27.87 13.79
C ASN A 82 -6.02 -27.38 13.49
N PHE A 83 -5.78 -26.78 12.32
CA PHE A 83 -4.49 -26.24 11.97
C PHE A 83 -4.15 -25.03 12.85
N SER A 84 -3.05 -25.10 13.59
CA SER A 84 -2.70 -24.13 14.64
C SER A 84 -1.63 -23.10 14.22
N PHE A 85 -1.17 -23.11 12.96
CA PHE A 85 -0.23 -22.10 12.47
C PHE A 85 -0.91 -20.75 12.26
N GLY A 86 -0.15 -19.67 12.35
CA GLY A 86 -0.58 -18.33 11.92
C GLY A 86 -1.38 -17.56 12.94
N GLY A 87 -0.70 -17.07 13.92
CA GLY A 87 -1.17 -15.99 14.77
C GLY A 87 -2.12 -16.43 15.88
N VAL A 88 -2.88 -15.45 16.35
CA VAL A 88 -3.88 -15.66 17.42
C VAL A 88 -4.94 -16.69 17.04
N THR A 89 -5.28 -16.82 15.77
CA THR A 89 -6.20 -17.87 15.31
C THR A 89 -5.62 -19.27 15.54
N GLY A 90 -4.30 -19.46 15.44
CA GLY A 90 -3.62 -20.70 15.81
C GLY A 90 -3.60 -20.94 17.31
N LEU A 91 -3.29 -19.90 18.09
CA LEU A 91 -3.37 -19.95 19.54
C LEU A 91 -4.79 -20.25 20.02
N ALA A 92 -5.79 -19.66 19.39
CA ALA A 92 -7.20 -19.87 19.71
C ALA A 92 -7.65 -21.32 19.43
N VAL A 93 -7.13 -21.96 18.38
CA VAL A 93 -7.37 -23.38 18.10
C VAL A 93 -6.76 -24.26 19.19
N VAL A 94 -5.51 -24.02 19.60
CA VAL A 94 -4.86 -24.77 20.68
C VAL A 94 -5.59 -24.58 22.02
N LEU A 95 -5.94 -23.34 22.36
CA LEU A 95 -6.66 -23.05 23.61
C LEU A 95 -8.09 -23.57 23.58
N GLY A 96 -8.78 -23.53 22.44
CA GLY A 96 -10.14 -24.05 22.28
C GLY A 96 -10.24 -25.58 22.43
N ALA A 97 -9.13 -26.31 22.18
CA ALA A 97 -9.07 -27.74 22.47
C ALA A 97 -8.96 -28.05 23.99
N VAL A 98 -8.44 -27.09 24.77
CA VAL A 98 -8.26 -27.27 26.23
C VAL A 98 -9.38 -26.60 27.04
N LEU A 99 -9.93 -25.50 26.52
CA LEU A 99 -10.95 -24.70 27.17
C LEU A 99 -12.32 -24.89 26.50
N PRO A 100 -13.43 -24.91 27.22
CA PRO A 100 -14.77 -25.06 26.65
C PRO A 100 -15.27 -23.74 26.00
N THR A 101 -14.49 -23.18 25.06
CA THR A 101 -14.77 -21.89 24.45
C THR A 101 -14.48 -21.97 22.95
N SER A 102 -15.33 -21.37 22.13
CA SER A 102 -15.12 -21.39 20.67
C SER A 102 -13.84 -20.65 20.28
N PRO A 103 -13.10 -21.15 19.25
CA PRO A 103 -11.89 -20.49 18.75
C PRO A 103 -12.13 -19.06 18.30
N GLY A 104 -13.31 -18.71 17.77
CA GLY A 104 -13.67 -17.36 17.37
C GLY A 104 -13.71 -16.39 18.55
N ASN A 105 -14.34 -16.78 19.67
CA ASN A 105 -14.40 -15.96 20.89
C ASN A 105 -13.02 -15.75 21.51
N LEU A 106 -12.19 -16.79 21.56
CA LEU A 106 -10.81 -16.67 22.04
C LEU A 106 -9.99 -15.75 21.15
N THR A 107 -10.14 -15.86 19.84
CA THR A 107 -9.51 -14.94 18.88
C THR A 107 -9.88 -13.49 19.17
N PHE A 108 -11.16 -13.22 19.45
CA PHE A 108 -11.62 -11.85 19.77
C PHE A 108 -10.94 -11.29 21.01
N ILE A 109 -10.94 -12.04 22.12
CA ILE A 109 -10.37 -11.60 23.40
C ILE A 109 -8.87 -11.31 23.27
N ILE A 110 -8.13 -12.26 22.69
CA ILE A 110 -6.67 -12.13 22.54
C ILE A 110 -6.33 -10.99 21.57
N ASN A 111 -7.07 -10.82 20.49
CA ASN A 111 -6.89 -9.72 19.55
C ASN A 111 -7.07 -8.36 20.25
N MET A 112 -8.06 -8.21 21.11
CA MET A 112 -8.28 -6.95 21.85
C MET A 112 -7.09 -6.60 22.74
N LEU A 113 -6.52 -7.57 23.45
CA LEU A 113 -5.34 -7.36 24.27
C LEU A 113 -4.11 -6.95 23.44
N LEU A 114 -3.83 -7.68 22.36
CA LEU A 114 -2.69 -7.40 21.51
C LEU A 114 -2.83 -6.09 20.73
N LEU A 115 -4.05 -5.65 20.47
CA LEU A 115 -4.33 -4.40 19.80
C LEU A 115 -3.93 -3.19 20.65
N VAL A 116 -4.12 -3.25 21.97
CA VAL A 116 -3.63 -2.24 22.92
C VAL A 116 -2.09 -2.12 22.83
N LEU A 117 -1.39 -3.27 22.80
CA LEU A 117 0.06 -3.28 22.61
C LEU A 117 0.46 -2.67 21.26
N GLY A 118 -0.25 -2.99 20.19
CA GLY A 118 -0.03 -2.42 18.86
C GLY A 118 -0.13 -0.89 18.83
N PHE A 119 -1.10 -0.32 19.53
CA PHE A 119 -1.25 1.14 19.66
C PHE A 119 -0.04 1.80 20.34
N ILE A 120 0.47 1.18 21.38
CA ILE A 120 1.60 1.71 22.16
C ILE A 120 2.88 1.71 21.32
N PHE A 121 3.16 0.59 20.64
CA PHE A 121 4.46 0.38 19.97
C PHE A 121 4.51 0.84 18.51
N LEU A 122 3.41 0.77 17.74
CA LEU A 122 3.39 1.02 16.29
C LEU A 122 2.77 2.38 15.91
N GLY A 123 2.13 3.05 16.86
CA GLY A 123 1.60 4.41 16.68
C GLY A 123 0.20 4.46 16.05
N ARG A 124 -0.38 5.69 15.98
CA ARG A 124 -1.79 5.91 15.64
C ARG A 124 -2.18 5.52 14.22
N GLY A 125 -1.32 5.77 13.24
CA GLY A 125 -1.64 5.53 11.82
C GLY A 125 -1.79 4.04 11.50
N PHE A 126 -0.94 3.20 12.06
CA PHE A 126 -1.04 1.74 11.99
C PHE A 126 -2.23 1.23 12.81
N GLY A 127 -2.41 1.79 14.02
CA GLY A 127 -3.45 1.35 14.96
C GLY A 127 -4.86 1.42 14.40
N VAL A 128 -5.27 2.53 13.78
CA VAL A 128 -6.64 2.69 13.26
C VAL A 128 -6.99 1.66 12.19
N LYS A 129 -6.11 1.43 11.22
CA LYS A 129 -6.32 0.43 10.17
C LYS A 129 -6.36 -0.99 10.75
N THR A 130 -5.47 -1.29 11.69
CA THR A 130 -5.39 -2.60 12.34
C THR A 130 -6.61 -2.85 13.22
N VAL A 131 -7.12 -1.85 13.96
CA VAL A 131 -8.39 -1.96 14.71
C VAL A 131 -9.53 -2.35 13.77
N TYR A 132 -9.67 -1.63 12.66
CA TYR A 132 -10.71 -1.92 11.67
C TYR A 132 -10.64 -3.37 11.18
N VAL A 133 -9.45 -3.82 10.76
CA VAL A 133 -9.23 -5.18 10.26
C VAL A 133 -9.46 -6.22 11.35
N SER A 134 -8.94 -6.02 12.56
CA SER A 134 -9.09 -6.96 13.68
C SER A 134 -10.54 -7.13 14.11
N VAL A 135 -11.28 -6.02 14.19
CA VAL A 135 -12.72 -6.08 14.50
C VAL A 135 -13.49 -6.79 13.41
N LEU A 136 -13.22 -6.44 12.15
CA LEU A 136 -13.88 -7.07 10.99
C LEU A 136 -13.56 -8.57 10.90
N THR A 137 -12.31 -8.98 11.17
CA THR A 137 -11.91 -10.41 11.21
C THR A 137 -12.65 -11.13 12.33
N SER A 138 -12.65 -10.59 13.53
CA SER A 138 -13.28 -11.23 14.69
C SER A 138 -14.80 -11.34 14.54
N VAL A 139 -15.45 -10.27 14.09
CA VAL A 139 -16.89 -10.29 13.80
C VAL A 139 -17.19 -11.24 12.63
N GLY A 140 -16.37 -11.24 11.58
CA GLY A 140 -16.52 -12.12 10.43
C GLY A 140 -16.42 -13.58 10.80
N LEU A 141 -15.44 -13.96 11.63
CA LEU A 141 -15.29 -15.34 12.12
C LEU A 141 -16.46 -15.76 12.99
N SER A 142 -16.86 -14.94 13.98
CA SER A 142 -18.01 -15.23 14.84
C SER A 142 -19.34 -15.29 14.08
N PHE A 143 -19.48 -14.48 13.03
CA PHE A 143 -20.66 -14.53 12.14
C PHE A 143 -20.65 -15.82 11.31
N ALA A 144 -19.52 -16.20 10.75
CA ALA A 144 -19.38 -17.43 9.95
C ALA A 144 -19.70 -18.68 10.82
N GLU A 145 -19.18 -18.75 12.05
CA GLU A 145 -19.48 -19.84 13.00
C GLU A 145 -20.98 -19.98 13.30
N ARG A 146 -21.70 -18.86 13.36
CA ARG A 146 -23.16 -18.89 13.67
C ARG A 146 -24.05 -19.19 12.49
N VAL A 147 -23.68 -18.69 11.29
CA VAL A 147 -24.52 -18.78 10.09
C VAL A 147 -24.25 -20.06 9.29
N PHE A 148 -23.01 -20.52 9.27
CA PHE A 148 -22.57 -21.70 8.53
C PHE A 148 -21.75 -22.64 9.43
N PRO A 149 -22.37 -23.26 10.48
CA PRO A 149 -21.61 -24.15 11.36
C PRO A 149 -20.96 -25.28 10.54
N MET A 150 -19.65 -25.47 10.70
CA MET A 150 -18.87 -26.51 10.05
C MET A 150 -18.30 -27.45 11.09
N ASP A 151 -18.88 -28.65 11.18
CA ASP A 151 -18.46 -29.69 12.13
C ASP A 151 -17.37 -30.60 11.56
N ALA A 152 -17.11 -30.53 10.27
CA ALA A 152 -16.10 -31.35 9.58
C ALA A 152 -15.38 -30.53 8.47
N PRO A 153 -14.16 -30.98 8.08
CA PRO A 153 -13.44 -30.41 6.95
C PRO A 153 -14.26 -30.45 5.64
N LEU A 154 -14.07 -29.47 4.76
CA LEU A 154 -14.80 -29.35 3.51
C LEU A 154 -14.53 -30.51 2.56
N THR A 155 -13.27 -30.99 2.57
CA THR A 155 -12.84 -32.13 1.75
C THR A 155 -12.19 -33.20 2.62
N GLY A 156 -12.17 -34.45 2.15
CA GLY A 156 -11.47 -35.53 2.84
C GLY A 156 -9.93 -35.53 2.58
N GLN A 157 -9.36 -34.44 2.09
CA GLN A 157 -7.95 -34.36 1.71
C GLN A 157 -7.21 -33.28 2.52
N PRO A 158 -6.57 -33.62 3.65
CA PRO A 158 -5.93 -32.65 4.54
C PRO A 158 -4.85 -31.77 3.87
N VAL A 159 -4.11 -32.33 2.91
CA VAL A 159 -3.06 -31.59 2.19
C VAL A 159 -3.66 -30.51 1.29
N LEU A 160 -4.77 -30.79 0.61
CA LEU A 160 -5.46 -29.80 -0.21
C LEU A 160 -5.98 -28.64 0.64
N GLU A 161 -6.63 -28.97 1.76
CA GLU A 161 -7.13 -27.97 2.70
C GLU A 161 -6.00 -27.15 3.35
N LEU A 162 -4.87 -27.79 3.65
CA LEU A 162 -3.68 -27.11 4.15
C LEU A 162 -3.18 -26.04 3.16
N ILE A 163 -3.14 -26.36 1.87
CA ILE A 163 -2.73 -25.38 0.84
C ILE A 163 -3.63 -24.13 0.88
N TYR A 164 -4.95 -24.30 0.89
CA TYR A 164 -5.88 -23.15 0.96
C TYR A 164 -5.81 -22.44 2.32
N ALA A 165 -5.65 -23.17 3.42
CA ALA A 165 -5.45 -22.61 4.76
C ALA A 165 -4.17 -21.75 4.86
N ILE A 166 -3.17 -22.01 4.03
CA ILE A 166 -1.93 -21.23 3.94
C ILE A 166 -2.10 -20.03 2.98
N VAL A 167 -2.47 -20.33 1.72
CA VAL A 167 -2.41 -19.35 0.62
C VAL A 167 -3.36 -18.19 0.86
N LEU A 168 -4.62 -18.44 1.24
CA LEU A 168 -5.61 -17.37 1.42
C LEU A 168 -5.23 -16.40 2.56
N PRO A 169 -4.93 -16.84 3.78
CA PRO A 169 -4.51 -15.95 4.84
C PRO A 169 -3.16 -15.29 4.59
N ALA A 170 -2.19 -15.98 3.97
CA ALA A 170 -0.88 -15.40 3.68
C ALA A 170 -0.98 -14.29 2.63
N PHE A 171 -1.77 -14.49 1.57
CA PHE A 171 -2.04 -13.47 0.56
C PHE A 171 -2.74 -12.25 1.16
N SER A 172 -3.77 -12.49 1.98
CA SER A 172 -4.45 -11.42 2.73
C SER A 172 -3.48 -10.66 3.63
N ALA A 173 -2.69 -11.35 4.46
CA ALA A 173 -1.73 -10.73 5.36
C ALA A 173 -0.70 -9.88 4.60
N ALA A 174 -0.19 -10.36 3.46
CA ALA A 174 0.74 -9.61 2.63
C ALA A 174 0.14 -8.29 2.11
N ILE A 175 -1.12 -8.29 1.67
CA ILE A 175 -1.83 -7.08 1.25
C ILE A 175 -1.99 -6.12 2.44
N LEU A 176 -2.42 -6.63 3.60
CA LEU A 176 -2.62 -5.82 4.81
C LEU A 176 -1.31 -5.16 5.26
N PHE A 177 -0.22 -5.92 5.34
CA PHE A 177 1.11 -5.39 5.71
C PHE A 177 1.62 -4.35 4.71
N ASN A 178 1.35 -4.53 3.43
CA ASN A 178 1.75 -3.57 2.40
C ASN A 178 1.04 -2.20 2.54
N ILE A 179 -0.19 -2.20 3.04
CA ILE A 179 -0.98 -0.97 3.30
C ILE A 179 -0.69 -0.39 4.70
N GLY A 180 0.15 -1.06 5.49
CA GLY A 180 0.47 -0.66 6.86
C GLY A 180 -0.66 -0.99 7.84
N ALA A 181 -1.32 -2.12 7.65
CA ALA A 181 -2.29 -2.72 8.56
C ALA A 181 -1.85 -4.15 8.92
N SER A 182 -2.55 -4.79 9.85
CA SER A 182 -2.33 -6.17 10.25
C SER A 182 -3.67 -6.87 10.50
N GLY A 183 -3.71 -8.19 10.35
CA GLY A 183 -4.87 -9.01 10.72
C GLY A 183 -5.21 -9.01 12.21
N GLY A 184 -4.40 -8.35 13.01
CA GLY A 184 -4.48 -8.39 14.48
C GLY A 184 -3.63 -9.53 15.06
N GLY A 185 -3.70 -9.68 16.37
CA GLY A 185 -3.07 -10.80 17.06
C GLY A 185 -1.55 -10.81 17.01
N THR A 186 -0.96 -12.01 16.88
CA THR A 186 0.49 -12.16 16.85
C THR A 186 1.16 -11.48 15.68
N ASP A 187 0.44 -11.17 14.62
CA ASP A 187 0.92 -10.33 13.52
C ASP A 187 1.38 -8.95 14.02
N ILE A 188 0.72 -8.40 15.05
CA ILE A 188 1.14 -7.15 15.72
C ILE A 188 2.51 -7.35 16.40
N VAL A 189 2.68 -8.49 17.07
CA VAL A 189 3.96 -8.83 17.73
C VAL A 189 5.07 -8.98 16.69
N ALA A 190 4.79 -9.64 15.56
CA ALA A 190 5.73 -9.75 14.45
C ALA A 190 6.10 -8.40 13.84
N MET A 191 5.14 -7.47 13.71
CA MET A 191 5.39 -6.10 13.25
C MET A 191 6.23 -5.30 14.25
N ILE A 192 6.01 -5.48 15.56
CA ILE A 192 6.84 -4.90 16.61
C ILE A 192 8.27 -5.46 16.50
N LEU A 193 8.40 -6.78 16.39
CA LEU A 193 9.70 -7.44 16.24
C LEU A 193 10.45 -6.91 15.00
N LYS A 194 9.79 -6.83 13.86
CA LYS A 194 10.35 -6.22 12.64
C LYS A 194 10.81 -4.78 12.84
N LYS A 195 10.06 -3.98 13.61
CA LYS A 195 10.42 -2.57 13.87
C LYS A 195 11.72 -2.43 14.65
N TYR A 196 11.98 -3.35 15.58
CA TYR A 196 13.18 -3.29 16.46
C TYR A 196 14.30 -4.23 15.99
N THR A 197 14.10 -5.04 14.96
CA THR A 197 15.10 -5.96 14.41
C THR A 197 15.24 -5.74 12.89
N LYS A 198 16.26 -6.37 12.30
CA LYS A 198 16.49 -6.38 10.84
C LYS A 198 15.79 -7.56 10.13
N LEU A 199 14.86 -8.23 10.80
CA LEU A 199 14.16 -9.39 10.25
C LEU A 199 13.14 -8.99 9.19
N ASN A 200 12.97 -9.84 8.17
CA ASN A 200 11.85 -9.77 7.27
C ASN A 200 10.55 -10.08 8.01
N ILE A 201 9.40 -9.64 7.47
CA ILE A 201 8.12 -9.83 8.14
C ILE A 201 7.77 -11.32 8.26
N GLY A 202 8.08 -12.14 7.25
CA GLY A 202 7.86 -13.58 7.30
C GLY A 202 8.72 -14.29 8.36
N ALA A 203 10.00 -13.92 8.48
CA ALA A 203 10.86 -14.44 9.54
C ALA A 203 10.37 -14.03 10.93
N ALA A 204 9.88 -12.80 11.08
CA ALA A 204 9.30 -12.34 12.35
C ALA A 204 8.02 -13.12 12.70
N LEU A 205 7.14 -13.34 11.73
CA LEU A 205 5.93 -14.17 11.88
C LEU A 205 6.28 -15.60 12.26
N PHE A 206 7.29 -16.19 11.58
CA PHE A 206 7.75 -17.53 11.88
C PHE A 206 8.21 -17.67 13.34
N LEU A 207 9.05 -16.76 13.82
CA LEU A 207 9.58 -16.82 15.19
C LEU A 207 8.48 -16.69 16.25
N VAL A 208 7.53 -15.75 16.03
CA VAL A 208 6.44 -15.53 16.98
C VAL A 208 5.47 -16.70 17.02
N ASP A 209 5.15 -17.26 15.87
CA ASP A 209 4.18 -18.36 15.76
C ASP A 209 4.78 -19.74 16.06
N LEU A 210 6.12 -19.89 16.08
CA LEU A 210 6.81 -21.16 16.32
C LEU A 210 6.44 -21.76 17.67
N GLY A 211 6.38 -20.94 18.72
CA GLY A 211 5.98 -21.39 20.06
C GLY A 211 4.57 -21.97 20.09
N ILE A 212 3.65 -21.39 19.32
CA ILE A 212 2.25 -21.84 19.21
C ILE A 212 2.18 -23.21 18.52
N VAL A 213 2.94 -23.38 17.44
CA VAL A 213 2.97 -24.63 16.68
C VAL A 213 3.62 -25.76 17.49
N VAL A 214 4.69 -25.47 18.23
CA VAL A 214 5.29 -26.44 19.14
C VAL A 214 4.28 -26.90 20.23
N ALA A 215 3.54 -25.95 20.82
CA ALA A 215 2.49 -26.27 21.77
C ALA A 215 1.38 -27.13 21.13
N SER A 216 1.02 -26.88 19.86
CA SER A 216 0.01 -27.67 19.16
C SER A 216 0.43 -29.13 18.92
N CYS A 217 1.72 -29.37 18.71
CA CYS A 217 2.24 -30.77 18.59
C CYS A 217 2.09 -31.60 19.89
N LEU A 218 1.90 -30.90 21.03
CA LEU A 218 1.67 -31.56 22.32
C LEU A 218 0.16 -31.79 22.60
N VAL A 219 -0.72 -30.98 21.97
CA VAL A 219 -2.17 -31.02 22.22
C VAL A 219 -2.92 -31.86 21.19
N PHE A 220 -2.49 -31.84 19.94
CA PHE A 220 -3.12 -32.56 18.84
C PHE A 220 -2.28 -33.77 18.41
N ASP A 221 -2.85 -34.58 17.51
CA ASP A 221 -2.18 -35.72 16.90
C ASP A 221 -0.96 -35.32 16.06
N ALA A 222 -0.06 -36.24 15.80
CA ALA A 222 1.18 -36.00 15.06
C ALA A 222 0.93 -35.47 13.64
N GLN A 223 -0.14 -35.90 12.97
CA GLN A 223 -0.49 -35.42 11.62
C GLN A 223 -0.82 -33.95 11.64
N THR A 224 -1.71 -33.51 12.56
CA THR A 224 -2.12 -32.09 12.70
C THR A 224 -0.93 -31.23 13.12
N GLY A 225 -0.07 -31.71 14.02
CA GLY A 225 1.14 -30.99 14.43
C GLY A 225 2.12 -30.78 13.27
N LEU A 226 2.41 -31.83 12.51
CA LEU A 226 3.29 -31.75 11.33
C LEU A 226 2.71 -30.86 10.23
N CYS A 227 1.41 -30.95 9.96
CA CYS A 227 0.72 -30.06 9.02
C CYS A 227 0.81 -28.59 9.48
N SER A 228 0.67 -28.34 10.79
CA SER A 228 0.82 -26.99 11.35
C SER A 228 2.23 -26.45 11.23
N MET A 229 3.26 -27.28 11.40
CA MET A 229 4.66 -26.90 11.20
C MET A 229 4.94 -26.58 9.72
N CYS A 230 4.51 -27.43 8.80
CA CYS A 230 4.59 -27.16 7.36
C CYS A 230 3.83 -25.88 6.97
N GLY A 231 2.66 -25.69 7.56
CA GLY A 231 1.84 -24.49 7.35
C GLY A 231 2.53 -23.21 7.80
N LEU A 232 3.22 -23.24 8.95
CA LEU A 232 3.98 -22.10 9.46
C LEU A 232 5.14 -21.72 8.52
N LEU A 233 5.94 -22.70 8.12
CA LEU A 233 7.05 -22.49 7.17
C LEU A 233 6.54 -21.93 5.83
N ALA A 234 5.55 -22.57 5.25
CA ALA A 234 5.00 -22.17 3.96
C ALA A 234 4.32 -20.79 4.04
N LYS A 235 3.55 -20.48 5.11
CA LYS A 235 2.95 -19.16 5.31
C LYS A 235 4.00 -18.06 5.33
N SER A 236 5.10 -18.23 6.07
CA SER A 236 6.15 -17.21 6.19
C SER A 236 6.80 -16.91 4.83
N LEU A 237 7.11 -17.96 4.06
CA LEU A 237 7.67 -17.83 2.71
C LEU A 237 6.68 -17.16 1.73
N VAL A 238 5.41 -17.56 1.77
CA VAL A 238 4.37 -16.96 0.89
C VAL A 238 4.18 -15.48 1.20
N VAL A 239 4.11 -15.10 2.47
CA VAL A 239 3.97 -13.68 2.86
C VAL A 239 5.11 -12.84 2.32
N ASP A 240 6.37 -13.25 2.53
CA ASP A 240 7.53 -12.49 2.05
C ASP A 240 7.54 -12.39 0.52
N ASN A 241 7.33 -13.50 -0.20
CA ASN A 241 7.29 -13.50 -1.66
C ASN A 241 6.17 -12.64 -2.24
N VAL A 242 4.99 -12.64 -1.61
CA VAL A 242 3.86 -11.81 -2.06
C VAL A 242 4.14 -10.33 -1.81
N ILE A 243 4.68 -9.96 -0.64
CA ILE A 243 5.08 -8.57 -0.34
C ILE A 243 6.15 -8.10 -1.32
N GLU A 244 7.15 -8.91 -1.60
CA GLU A 244 8.19 -8.61 -2.58
C GLU A 244 7.57 -8.39 -3.97
N SER A 245 6.70 -9.30 -4.41
CA SER A 245 6.02 -9.22 -5.72
C SER A 245 5.15 -7.97 -5.88
N ILE A 246 4.44 -7.56 -4.82
CA ILE A 246 3.61 -6.33 -4.83
C ILE A 246 4.50 -5.08 -4.95
N ASN A 247 5.67 -5.09 -4.31
CA ASN A 247 6.57 -3.94 -4.28
C ASN A 247 7.58 -3.92 -5.43
N LEU A 248 7.54 -4.94 -6.29
CA LEU A 248 8.49 -5.08 -7.40
C LEU A 248 8.42 -3.90 -8.35
N CYS A 249 9.53 -3.19 -8.49
CA CYS A 249 9.75 -2.15 -9.47
C CYS A 249 10.63 -2.68 -10.60
N LYS A 250 10.57 -2.00 -11.75
CA LYS A 250 11.41 -2.30 -12.91
C LYS A 250 12.44 -1.21 -13.07
N TYR A 251 13.69 -1.60 -13.10
CA TYR A 251 14.82 -0.75 -13.43
C TYR A 251 15.17 -0.95 -14.89
N PHE A 252 15.17 0.14 -15.65
CA PHE A 252 15.49 0.15 -17.07
C PHE A 252 16.86 0.76 -17.31
N THR A 253 17.65 0.07 -18.11
CA THR A 253 18.81 0.62 -18.79
C THR A 253 18.51 0.59 -20.28
N ILE A 254 18.35 1.75 -20.91
CA ILE A 254 18.02 1.89 -22.32
C ILE A 254 19.22 2.52 -23.01
N ILE A 255 19.74 1.86 -24.05
CA ILE A 255 20.85 2.35 -24.86
C ILE A 255 20.27 2.70 -26.21
N CYS A 256 20.34 3.97 -26.60
CA CYS A 256 19.74 4.50 -27.83
C CYS A 256 20.62 5.58 -28.46
N ASN A 257 20.30 5.94 -29.69
CA ASN A 257 20.96 7.05 -30.40
C ASN A 257 20.22 8.37 -30.18
N ASP A 258 18.89 8.33 -30.10
CA ASP A 258 18.05 9.49 -29.91
C ASP A 258 17.28 9.37 -28.55
N PRO A 259 17.77 10.03 -27.50
CA PRO A 259 17.16 9.92 -26.16
C PRO A 259 15.92 10.80 -25.96
N GLU A 260 15.76 11.89 -26.74
CA GLU A 260 14.75 12.92 -26.48
C GLU A 260 13.30 12.38 -26.45
N PRO A 261 12.83 11.62 -27.48
CA PRO A 261 11.45 11.11 -27.48
C PRO A 261 11.16 10.15 -26.32
N ILE A 262 12.16 9.33 -25.94
CA ILE A 262 12.02 8.39 -24.81
C ILE A 262 11.97 9.15 -23.48
N CYS A 263 12.84 10.14 -23.29
CA CYS A 263 12.86 10.98 -22.10
C CYS A 263 11.57 11.81 -21.96
N GLU A 264 11.04 12.32 -23.06
CA GLU A 264 9.78 13.05 -23.07
C GLU A 264 8.61 12.14 -22.64
N PHE A 265 8.52 10.93 -23.20
CA PHE A 265 7.52 9.94 -22.81
C PHE A 265 7.63 9.57 -21.32
N ILE A 266 8.86 9.31 -20.83
CA ILE A 266 9.07 8.98 -19.41
C ILE A 266 8.62 10.12 -18.49
N THR A 267 8.94 11.37 -18.85
CA THR A 267 8.70 12.52 -17.98
C THR A 267 7.28 13.04 -18.07
N LYS A 268 6.69 13.12 -19.27
CA LYS A 268 5.36 13.72 -19.49
C LYS A 268 4.23 12.71 -19.32
N GLU A 269 4.36 11.53 -19.94
CA GLU A 269 3.29 10.51 -19.92
C GLU A 269 3.36 9.63 -18.67
N LEU A 270 4.54 9.10 -18.36
CA LEU A 270 4.70 8.20 -17.21
C LEU A 270 4.91 8.96 -15.88
N ASN A 271 5.16 10.27 -15.94
CA ASN A 271 5.45 11.12 -14.78
C ASN A 271 6.56 10.52 -13.88
N ARG A 272 7.68 10.11 -14.52
CA ARG A 272 8.85 9.53 -13.88
C ARG A 272 10.10 10.33 -14.25
N SER A 273 11.12 10.26 -13.39
CA SER A 273 12.44 10.81 -13.73
C SER A 273 13.27 9.83 -14.53
N ALA A 274 14.14 10.36 -15.39
CA ALA A 274 15.17 9.62 -16.09
C ALA A 274 16.52 10.27 -15.85
N THR A 275 17.57 9.46 -15.76
CA THR A 275 18.96 9.93 -15.74
C THR A 275 19.61 9.56 -17.05
N VAL A 276 20.24 10.52 -17.70
CA VAL A 276 20.85 10.34 -19.02
C VAL A 276 22.33 10.59 -18.90
N TYR A 277 23.13 9.73 -19.54
CA TYR A 277 24.56 9.92 -19.67
C TYR A 277 25.07 9.39 -21.02
N GLN A 278 26.20 9.91 -21.49
CA GLN A 278 26.83 9.48 -22.71
C GLN A 278 27.72 8.27 -22.43
N ALA A 279 27.75 7.33 -23.38
CA ALA A 279 28.58 6.15 -23.35
C ALA A 279 29.17 5.90 -24.76
N GLU A 280 30.30 5.24 -24.80
CA GLU A 280 30.95 4.86 -26.04
C GLU A 280 30.83 3.35 -26.29
N GLY A 281 30.43 2.98 -27.48
CA GLY A 281 30.37 1.57 -27.89
C GLY A 281 31.76 1.00 -28.09
N ALA A 282 32.13 -0.03 -27.33
CA ALA A 282 33.50 -0.58 -27.34
C ALA A 282 33.96 -1.15 -28.68
N TYR A 283 33.05 -1.59 -29.55
CA TYR A 283 33.39 -2.20 -30.83
C TYR A 283 33.53 -1.18 -31.96
N GLN A 284 32.62 -0.23 -32.05
CA GLN A 284 32.58 0.75 -33.16
C GLN A 284 32.98 2.16 -32.73
N HIS A 285 33.33 2.36 -31.48
CA HIS A 285 33.66 3.66 -30.90
C HIS A 285 32.61 4.77 -31.15
N ASN A 286 31.36 4.35 -31.44
CA ASN A 286 30.26 5.27 -31.68
C ASN A 286 29.67 5.76 -30.37
N GLN A 287 29.25 7.04 -30.34
CA GLN A 287 28.57 7.64 -29.18
C GLN A 287 27.18 7.05 -29.07
N LYS A 288 26.84 6.65 -27.87
CA LYS A 288 25.52 6.13 -27.43
C LYS A 288 25.02 6.90 -26.24
N THR A 289 23.72 7.03 -26.12
CA THR A 289 23.11 7.59 -24.91
C THR A 289 22.48 6.48 -24.10
N VAL A 290 22.78 6.48 -22.81
CA VAL A 290 22.19 5.55 -21.84
C VAL A 290 21.19 6.29 -20.98
N ILE A 291 19.95 5.77 -20.92
CA ILE A 291 18.87 6.28 -20.10
C ILE A 291 18.62 5.29 -18.98
N LEU A 292 18.72 5.75 -17.74
CA LEU A 292 18.35 5.00 -16.55
C LEU A 292 17.02 5.52 -16.01
N THR A 293 16.08 4.63 -15.79
CA THR A 293 14.79 5.00 -15.16
C THR A 293 14.23 3.85 -14.35
N VAL A 294 13.42 4.21 -13.36
CA VAL A 294 12.75 3.25 -12.47
C VAL A 294 11.26 3.52 -12.46
N MET A 295 10.48 2.45 -12.54
CA MET A 295 9.03 2.57 -12.61
C MET A 295 8.30 1.33 -12.10
N LYS A 296 6.99 1.46 -11.88
CA LYS A 296 6.13 0.34 -11.53
C LYS A 296 5.92 -0.59 -12.73
N ARG A 297 5.53 -1.85 -12.45
CA ARG A 297 5.34 -2.89 -13.48
C ARG A 297 4.37 -2.48 -14.60
N SER A 298 3.28 -1.80 -14.31
CA SER A 298 2.33 -1.31 -15.33
C SER A 298 2.97 -0.32 -16.29
N GLN A 299 3.65 0.68 -15.75
CA GLN A 299 4.36 1.71 -16.54
C GLN A 299 5.52 1.10 -17.37
N ALA A 300 6.14 0.04 -16.85
CA ALA A 300 7.21 -0.66 -17.55
C ALA A 300 6.73 -1.33 -18.85
N VAL A 301 5.49 -1.84 -18.85
CA VAL A 301 4.89 -2.40 -20.08
C VAL A 301 4.66 -1.32 -21.12
N GLU A 302 4.15 -0.16 -20.68
CA GLU A 302 3.88 1.00 -21.55
C GLU A 302 5.20 1.53 -22.18
N LEU A 303 6.24 1.75 -21.36
CA LEU A 303 7.54 2.21 -21.84
C LEU A 303 8.18 1.23 -22.82
N ARG A 304 8.17 -0.07 -22.48
CA ARG A 304 8.71 -1.11 -23.36
C ARG A 304 8.02 -1.11 -24.73
N ASN A 305 6.70 -1.03 -24.74
CA ASN A 305 5.91 -1.01 -25.98
C ASN A 305 6.20 0.26 -26.78
N TYR A 306 6.26 1.43 -26.13
CA TYR A 306 6.60 2.70 -26.77
C TYR A 306 7.98 2.64 -27.47
N ILE A 307 9.01 2.16 -26.77
CA ILE A 307 10.37 2.07 -27.35
C ILE A 307 10.40 1.09 -28.51
N ARG A 308 9.75 -0.07 -28.39
CA ARG A 308 9.72 -1.05 -29.50
C ARG A 308 9.02 -0.52 -30.75
N MET A 309 8.04 0.35 -30.60
CA MET A 309 7.32 0.94 -31.73
C MET A 309 8.08 2.12 -32.36
N ASN A 310 8.72 2.95 -31.56
CA ASN A 310 9.33 4.19 -32.03
C ASN A 310 10.83 4.07 -32.27
N GLN A 311 11.54 3.22 -31.55
CA GLN A 311 12.97 3.00 -31.65
C GLN A 311 13.35 1.50 -31.57
N PRO A 312 13.04 0.69 -32.58
CA PRO A 312 13.27 -0.75 -32.53
C PRO A 312 14.76 -1.13 -32.46
N SER A 313 15.66 -0.21 -32.78
CA SER A 313 17.12 -0.39 -32.66
C SER A 313 17.67 -0.12 -31.27
N ALA A 314 16.87 0.41 -30.36
CA ALA A 314 17.29 0.65 -28.98
C ALA A 314 17.45 -0.67 -28.22
N PHE A 315 18.53 -0.79 -27.46
CA PHE A 315 18.75 -1.92 -26.57
C PHE A 315 18.13 -1.61 -25.20
N ILE A 316 17.35 -2.54 -24.68
CA ILE A 316 16.65 -2.38 -23.40
C ILE A 316 17.02 -3.54 -22.48
N ALA A 317 17.67 -3.25 -21.36
CA ALA A 317 17.84 -4.17 -20.25
C ALA A 317 16.82 -3.82 -19.14
N ILE A 318 16.05 -4.81 -18.70
CA ILE A 318 15.05 -4.64 -17.65
C ILE A 318 15.39 -5.57 -16.51
N THR A 319 15.68 -5.01 -15.33
CA THR A 319 15.93 -5.78 -14.12
C THR A 319 14.83 -5.54 -13.09
N ASN A 320 14.60 -6.53 -12.23
CA ASN A 320 13.69 -6.41 -11.12
C ASN A 320 14.43 -5.79 -9.94
N SER A 321 13.75 -4.90 -9.20
CA SER A 321 14.24 -4.38 -7.94
C SER A 321 13.07 -4.33 -6.95
N SER A 322 13.22 -4.99 -5.82
CA SER A 322 12.25 -5.01 -4.73
C SER A 322 12.44 -3.85 -3.75
N GLU A 323 13.65 -3.24 -3.74
CA GLU A 323 13.99 -2.12 -2.87
C GLU A 323 14.44 -0.89 -3.67
N ILE A 324 13.57 0.11 -3.72
CA ILE A 324 13.88 1.43 -4.25
C ILE A 324 13.42 2.47 -3.24
N ILE A 325 14.38 3.22 -2.73
CA ILE A 325 14.17 4.27 -1.74
C ILE A 325 14.33 5.62 -2.44
N GLY A 326 13.28 6.45 -2.38
CA GLY A 326 13.32 7.76 -3.00
C GLY A 326 11.94 8.38 -3.22
N LYS A 327 11.91 9.65 -3.64
CA LYS A 327 10.68 10.38 -3.90
C LYS A 327 9.87 9.71 -5.03
N GLY A 328 8.64 9.31 -4.70
CA GLY A 328 7.75 8.60 -5.65
C GLY A 328 7.79 7.05 -5.55
N PHE A 329 8.65 6.53 -4.68
CA PHE A 329 8.75 5.13 -4.25
C PHE A 329 8.60 5.04 -2.71
N ARG A 330 9.32 4.13 -2.05
CA ARG A 330 9.37 4.11 -0.58
C ARG A 330 10.13 5.34 -0.08
N GLY A 331 9.55 6.10 0.85
CA GLY A 331 10.25 7.17 1.54
C GLY A 331 11.28 6.63 2.54
N PHE A 332 12.26 7.45 2.88
CA PHE A 332 13.03 7.25 4.11
C PHE A 332 12.07 7.52 5.29
N ASN A 333 11.64 6.48 5.98
CA ASN A 333 10.94 6.56 7.28
C ASN A 333 11.86 5.99 8.35
#